data_868216ca2ad3c5e5bd4e1716e9162d75
#
_entry.id   868216ca2ad3c5e5bd4e1716e9162d75
#
_cell.length_a   1.000
_cell.length_b   1.000
_cell.length_c   1.000
_cell.angle_alpha   90.00
_cell.angle_beta   90.00
_cell.angle_gamma   90.00
#
_symmetry.space_group_name_H-M   'P 1'
#
loop_
_entity.id
_entity.type
_entity.pdbx_description
1 polymer ?
#
loop_
_entity_poly.entity_id
_entity_poly.type
_entity_poly.pdbx_seq_one_letter_code
_entity_poly.pdbx_strand_id
1 'polypeptide(L)'
;MYVGSVLLTAALGILLCWIAVARGQSKDGQAPPPAKAATKAAPTRYLPNRFAGRAGIYYKVVWGIDDLKVKWAESGEIVRVSWHVLDPQLAQILNDKKAQPSLIDPQAGVSLVIPAVENIGQLRQTQPPEADKSYWMAFSNKGRMVKRGDRVDLVVGTFRAQGLVVD
;
A
#
# COMPACT_ATOMS: atom_id res chain seq x y z
N MET A 1 56.44 39.02 24.29
CA MET A 1 57.45 39.84 23.55
C MET A 1 56.94 40.12 22.17
N TYR A 2 56.82 41.43 21.89
CA TYR A 2 56.70 42.13 20.59
C TYR A 2 55.45 41.81 19.75
N VAL A 3 54.40 42.61 19.72
CA VAL A 3 54.21 44.06 19.35
C VAL A 3 54.56 44.38 17.88
N GLY A 4 53.59 44.94 17.24
CA GLY A 4 53.69 45.62 15.96
C GLY A 4 52.36 45.56 15.21
N SER A 5 51.42 46.34 15.37
CA SER A 5 51.18 47.80 15.29
C SER A 5 51.40 48.40 13.89
N VAL A 6 50.32 49.07 13.42
CA VAL A 6 50.30 50.36 12.69
C VAL A 6 50.33 50.30 11.16
N LEU A 7 49.54 50.91 10.40
CA LEU A 7 48.76 52.14 10.13
C LEU A 7 48.21 52.09 8.72
N LEU A 8 46.93 52.39 8.45
CA LEU A 8 46.41 53.69 8.07
C LEU A 8 46.99 54.26 6.77
N THR A 9 46.21 54.31 5.70
CA THR A 9 46.07 55.54 4.92
C THR A 9 44.81 55.54 4.07
N ALA A 10 44.10 56.63 4.20
CA ALA A 10 42.97 57.08 3.43
C ALA A 10 43.42 57.58 2.06
N ALA A 11 42.63 57.38 1.07
CA ALA A 11 42.66 58.24 -0.11
C ALA A 11 41.25 58.40 -0.66
N LEU A 12 40.77 59.57 -0.50
CA LEU A 12 39.62 60.26 -1.00
C LEU A 12 39.77 60.46 -2.55
N GLY A 13 38.78 60.06 -3.27
CA GLY A 13 38.73 60.29 -4.73
C GLY A 13 37.30 60.49 -5.19
N ILE A 14 36.86 61.74 -5.12
CA ILE A 14 35.64 62.28 -5.76
C ILE A 14 35.88 62.41 -7.24
N LEU A 15 35.01 61.88 -8.08
CA LEU A 15 34.67 62.49 -9.39
C LEU A 15 33.38 61.85 -9.92
N LEU A 16 32.29 62.54 -9.74
CA LEU A 16 31.40 63.19 -10.71
C LEU A 16 30.93 62.38 -11.93
N CYS A 17 29.62 62.13 -11.86
CA CYS A 17 28.65 62.49 -12.89
C CYS A 17 28.78 61.88 -14.27
N TRP A 18 27.92 60.94 -14.53
CA TRP A 18 27.21 60.99 -15.84
C TRP A 18 25.80 60.38 -15.64
N ILE A 19 24.84 61.30 -15.70
CA ILE A 19 23.41 60.99 -15.82
C ILE A 19 23.16 60.56 -17.23
N ALA A 20 22.96 59.28 -17.46
CA ALA A 20 22.34 58.79 -18.68
C ALA A 20 20.95 58.30 -18.34
N VAL A 21 19.98 59.17 -18.53
CA VAL A 21 18.56 58.79 -18.57
C VAL A 21 18.34 57.96 -19.84
N ALA A 22 18.42 56.68 -19.72
CA ALA A 22 17.87 55.76 -20.70
C ALA A 22 16.51 55.30 -20.18
N ARG A 23 15.45 55.88 -20.73
CA ARG A 23 14.12 55.31 -20.70
C ARG A 23 14.17 53.98 -21.43
N GLY A 24 14.37 52.90 -20.70
CA GLY A 24 14.21 51.52 -21.15
C GLY A 24 12.90 50.99 -20.59
N GLN A 25 12.00 50.69 -21.48
CA GLN A 25 10.69 50.12 -21.32
C GLN A 25 10.65 49.05 -20.26
N SER A 26 9.71 49.18 -19.33
CA SER A 26 9.20 48.13 -18.51
C SER A 26 8.68 47.02 -19.42
N LYS A 27 9.47 46.00 -19.65
CA LYS A 27 8.93 44.70 -20.05
C LYS A 27 8.20 44.16 -18.85
N ASP A 28 6.91 44.08 -19.02
CA ASP A 28 6.01 43.37 -18.12
C ASP A 28 6.70 42.14 -17.59
N GLY A 29 7.00 42.17 -16.29
CA GLY A 29 7.39 41.00 -15.52
C GLY A 29 6.20 40.06 -15.47
N GLN A 30 6.05 39.26 -16.50
CA GLN A 30 5.13 38.15 -16.51
C GLN A 30 5.65 37.22 -15.44
N ALA A 31 5.02 37.25 -14.26
CA ALA A 31 5.25 36.30 -13.20
C ALA A 31 5.13 34.88 -13.82
N PRO A 32 6.06 33.97 -13.55
CA PRO A 32 5.92 32.60 -14.04
C PRO A 32 4.53 32.10 -13.65
N PRO A 33 3.81 31.44 -14.55
CA PRO A 33 2.48 30.96 -14.25
C PRO A 33 2.60 30.14 -12.96
N PRO A 34 1.66 30.31 -12.00
CA PRO A 34 1.72 29.56 -10.76
C PRO A 34 1.85 28.09 -11.13
N ALA A 35 2.95 27.48 -10.69
CA ALA A 35 3.13 26.05 -10.86
C ALA A 35 1.80 25.42 -10.44
N LYS A 36 1.14 24.76 -11.40
CA LYS A 36 -0.10 24.05 -11.13
C LYS A 36 0.20 23.24 -9.89
N ALA A 37 -0.39 23.65 -8.77
CA ALA A 37 -0.33 22.88 -7.53
C ALA A 37 -0.62 21.45 -7.96
N ALA A 38 0.32 20.56 -7.77
CA ALA A 38 0.11 19.15 -8.04
C ALA A 38 -1.16 18.81 -7.30
N THR A 39 -2.25 18.73 -8.04
CA THR A 39 -3.54 18.33 -7.51
C THR A 39 -3.26 16.98 -6.92
N LYS A 40 -3.15 16.92 -5.60
CA LYS A 40 -3.02 15.67 -4.86
C LYS A 40 -4.12 14.80 -5.44
N ALA A 41 -3.75 13.83 -6.25
CA ALA A 41 -4.72 13.02 -6.97
C ALA A 41 -5.73 12.59 -5.93
N ALA A 42 -6.99 12.99 -6.13
CA ALA A 42 -8.04 12.59 -5.22
C ALA A 42 -7.89 11.08 -5.07
N PRO A 43 -7.88 10.53 -3.84
CA PRO A 43 -7.69 9.09 -3.66
C PRO A 43 -8.64 8.44 -4.64
N THR A 44 -8.10 7.61 -5.52
CA THR A 44 -8.90 6.95 -6.56
C THR A 44 -10.06 6.34 -5.82
N ARG A 45 -11.25 6.91 -5.99
CA ARG A 45 -12.44 6.41 -5.31
C ARG A 45 -12.43 4.94 -5.58
N TYR A 46 -12.27 4.18 -4.53
CA TYR A 46 -12.32 2.74 -4.57
C TYR A 46 -13.60 2.36 -5.32
N LEU A 47 -13.44 2.07 -6.61
CA LEU A 47 -14.53 1.48 -7.38
C LEU A 47 -14.63 0.05 -6.87
N PRO A 48 -15.72 -0.30 -6.19
CA PRO A 48 -15.94 -1.68 -5.79
C PRO A 48 -15.71 -2.53 -7.04
N ASN A 49 -14.88 -3.48 -6.89
CA ASN A 49 -14.22 -4.25 -7.92
C ASN A 49 -15.16 -4.56 -9.10
N ARG A 50 -15.03 -3.86 -10.23
CA ARG A 50 -15.76 -4.22 -11.48
C ARG A 50 -15.45 -5.65 -11.93
N PHE A 51 -14.38 -6.21 -11.42
CA PHE A 51 -13.98 -7.59 -11.63
C PHE A 51 -14.54 -8.55 -10.57
N ALA A 52 -15.17 -8.07 -9.49
CA ALA A 52 -15.68 -8.94 -8.42
C ALA A 52 -16.65 -10.01 -8.97
N GLY A 53 -17.52 -9.64 -9.89
CA GLY A 53 -18.43 -10.61 -10.49
C GLY A 53 -17.71 -11.67 -11.34
N ARG A 54 -16.74 -11.26 -12.17
CA ARG A 54 -15.95 -12.21 -12.99
C ARG A 54 -14.97 -13.01 -12.15
N ALA A 55 -14.30 -12.37 -11.20
CA ALA A 55 -13.42 -13.06 -10.25
C ALA A 55 -14.21 -14.08 -9.42
N GLY A 56 -15.40 -13.73 -8.94
CA GLY A 56 -16.27 -14.64 -8.23
C GLY A 56 -16.63 -15.88 -9.08
N ILE A 57 -16.98 -15.70 -10.35
CA ILE A 57 -17.25 -16.83 -11.27
C ILE A 57 -15.98 -17.67 -11.46
N TYR A 58 -14.82 -17.04 -11.64
CA TYR A 58 -13.55 -17.74 -11.78
C TYR A 58 -13.25 -18.62 -10.55
N TYR A 59 -13.41 -18.06 -9.35
CA TYR A 59 -13.15 -18.82 -8.11
C TYR A 59 -14.12 -19.98 -7.94
N LYS A 60 -15.39 -19.82 -8.35
CA LYS A 60 -16.38 -20.92 -8.34
C LYS A 60 -15.99 -22.06 -9.27
N VAL A 61 -15.65 -21.74 -10.51
CA VAL A 61 -15.41 -22.73 -11.57
C VAL A 61 -14.06 -23.42 -11.41
N VAL A 62 -13.02 -22.66 -11.08
CA VAL A 62 -11.64 -23.17 -11.04
C VAL A 62 -11.25 -23.72 -9.67
N TRP A 63 -11.73 -23.08 -8.61
CA TRP A 63 -11.32 -23.38 -7.25
C TRP A 63 -12.45 -23.92 -6.34
N GLY A 64 -13.66 -24.03 -6.87
CA GLY A 64 -14.79 -24.57 -6.12
C GLY A 64 -15.14 -23.78 -4.87
N ILE A 65 -14.88 -22.48 -4.86
CA ILE A 65 -15.17 -21.63 -3.71
C ILE A 65 -15.95 -20.38 -4.09
N ASP A 66 -16.69 -19.83 -3.15
CA ASP A 66 -17.26 -18.51 -3.25
C ASP A 66 -17.13 -17.75 -1.92
N ASP A 67 -17.76 -16.58 -1.87
CA ASP A 67 -17.80 -15.72 -0.68
C ASP A 67 -16.41 -15.42 -0.07
N LEU A 68 -15.37 -15.30 -0.94
CA LEU A 68 -14.02 -14.98 -0.51
C LEU A 68 -13.98 -13.55 0.05
N LYS A 69 -13.71 -13.44 1.35
CA LYS A 69 -13.70 -12.17 2.10
C LYS A 69 -12.41 -12.02 2.89
N VAL A 70 -11.96 -10.77 2.99
CA VAL A 70 -10.84 -10.37 3.83
C VAL A 70 -11.34 -9.38 4.86
N LYS A 71 -11.17 -9.67 6.13
CA LYS A 71 -11.64 -8.83 7.23
C LYS A 71 -10.50 -8.44 8.15
N TRP A 72 -10.51 -7.18 8.54
CA TRP A 72 -9.63 -6.64 9.56
C TRP A 72 -10.20 -7.01 10.95
N ALA A 73 -9.43 -7.69 11.77
CA ALA A 73 -9.86 -8.25 13.03
C ALA A 73 -8.91 -7.90 14.18
N GLU A 74 -9.32 -8.16 15.41
CA GLU A 74 -8.51 -7.94 16.61
C GLU A 74 -7.84 -6.54 16.63
N SER A 75 -8.64 -5.52 16.44
CA SER A 75 -8.16 -4.13 16.36
C SER A 75 -7.03 -3.91 15.33
N GLY A 76 -6.97 -4.77 14.32
CA GLY A 76 -6.03 -4.69 13.22
C GLY A 76 -4.73 -5.48 13.40
N GLU A 77 -4.58 -6.18 14.49
CA GLU A 77 -3.41 -7.06 14.68
C GLU A 77 -3.51 -8.34 13.84
N ILE A 78 -4.71 -8.66 13.36
CA ILE A 78 -4.99 -9.82 12.53
C ILE A 78 -5.79 -9.43 11.30
N VAL A 79 -5.45 -10.01 10.15
CA VAL A 79 -6.28 -10.00 8.95
C VAL A 79 -6.80 -11.41 8.72
N ARG A 80 -8.12 -11.57 8.74
CA ARG A 80 -8.78 -12.85 8.55
C ARG A 80 -9.30 -12.98 7.13
N VAL A 81 -8.93 -14.07 6.47
CA VAL A 81 -9.49 -14.45 5.17
C VAL A 81 -10.47 -15.60 5.38
N SER A 82 -11.64 -15.53 4.77
CA SER A 82 -12.67 -16.58 4.82
C SER A 82 -13.21 -16.85 3.43
N TRP A 83 -13.62 -18.09 3.20
CA TRP A 83 -14.25 -18.55 1.96
C TRP A 83 -15.28 -19.62 2.27
N HIS A 84 -16.21 -19.80 1.35
CA HIS A 84 -17.20 -20.88 1.40
C HIS A 84 -16.90 -21.90 0.29
N VAL A 85 -16.97 -23.18 0.62
CA VAL A 85 -16.61 -24.28 -0.28
C VAL A 85 -17.85 -24.79 -1.01
N LEU A 86 -17.79 -24.80 -2.33
CA LEU A 86 -18.80 -25.37 -3.22
C LEU A 86 -18.38 -26.78 -3.70
N ASP A 87 -17.12 -26.91 -4.11
CA ASP A 87 -16.52 -28.18 -4.53
C ASP A 87 -15.30 -28.52 -3.67
N PRO A 88 -15.39 -29.53 -2.81
CA PRO A 88 -14.30 -29.93 -1.93
C PRO A 88 -13.05 -30.39 -2.67
N GLN A 89 -13.17 -30.97 -3.85
CA GLN A 89 -12.03 -31.50 -4.61
C GLN A 89 -11.18 -30.35 -5.14
N LEU A 90 -11.82 -29.32 -5.68
CA LEU A 90 -11.13 -28.14 -6.19
C LEU A 90 -10.57 -27.26 -5.07
N ALA A 91 -11.23 -27.22 -3.92
CA ALA A 91 -10.83 -26.36 -2.79
C ALA A 91 -9.68 -26.95 -1.93
N GLN A 92 -9.23 -28.18 -2.18
CA GLN A 92 -8.24 -28.86 -1.34
C GLN A 92 -6.98 -28.06 -1.08
N ILE A 93 -6.49 -27.31 -2.08
CA ILE A 93 -5.26 -26.55 -1.96
C ILE A 93 -5.30 -25.48 -0.86
N LEU A 94 -6.47 -24.92 -0.58
CA LEU A 94 -6.66 -23.89 0.46
C LEU A 94 -6.51 -24.46 1.86
N ASN A 95 -6.86 -25.75 2.05
CA ASN A 95 -6.78 -26.42 3.32
C ASN A 95 -5.53 -27.33 3.47
N ASP A 96 -4.67 -27.36 2.43
CA ASP A 96 -3.46 -28.20 2.45
C ASP A 96 -2.50 -27.73 3.56
N LYS A 97 -2.19 -28.64 4.51
CA LYS A 97 -1.26 -28.39 5.61
C LYS A 97 0.16 -28.07 5.15
N LYS A 98 0.55 -28.55 3.98
CA LYS A 98 1.90 -28.32 3.41
C LYS A 98 2.01 -26.98 2.71
N ALA A 99 0.89 -26.42 2.25
CA ALA A 99 0.90 -25.11 1.64
C ALA A 99 1.24 -24.04 2.66
N GLN A 100 2.01 -23.06 2.23
CA GLN A 100 2.38 -21.88 3.04
C GLN A 100 1.58 -20.68 2.53
N PRO A 101 0.46 -20.33 3.17
CA PRO A 101 -0.32 -19.16 2.78
C PRO A 101 0.43 -17.86 3.08
N SER A 102 0.34 -16.91 2.17
CA SER A 102 0.80 -15.54 2.37
C SER A 102 -0.25 -14.54 1.89
N LEU A 103 -0.40 -13.45 2.61
CA LEU A 103 -1.25 -12.33 2.25
C LEU A 103 -0.34 -11.12 1.98
N ILE A 104 -0.31 -10.68 0.74
CA ILE A 104 0.62 -9.67 0.26
C ILE A 104 -0.14 -8.37 0.05
N ASP A 105 0.33 -7.29 0.63
CA ASP A 105 -0.10 -5.93 0.29
C ASP A 105 0.97 -5.29 -0.61
N PRO A 106 0.70 -5.15 -1.91
CA PRO A 106 1.66 -4.57 -2.84
C PRO A 106 1.90 -3.08 -2.59
N GLN A 107 0.95 -2.36 -2.01
CA GLN A 107 1.06 -0.93 -1.76
C GLN A 107 1.90 -0.64 -0.52
N ALA A 108 1.67 -1.40 0.55
CA ALA A 108 2.47 -1.32 1.76
C ALA A 108 3.83 -2.04 1.64
N GLY A 109 4.02 -2.87 0.61
CA GLY A 109 5.24 -3.66 0.40
C GLY A 109 5.45 -4.73 1.46
N VAL A 110 4.36 -5.25 2.06
CA VAL A 110 4.43 -6.23 3.15
C VAL A 110 3.80 -7.56 2.76
N SER A 111 4.32 -8.64 3.33
CA SER A 111 3.77 -9.97 3.22
C SER A 111 3.47 -10.51 4.62
N LEU A 112 2.20 -10.76 4.87
CA LEU A 112 1.73 -11.30 6.14
C LEU A 112 1.72 -12.82 6.08
N VAL A 113 2.10 -13.43 7.19
CA VAL A 113 2.12 -14.89 7.36
C VAL A 113 1.15 -15.33 8.45
N ILE A 114 0.76 -16.59 8.42
CA ILE A 114 -0.09 -17.17 9.46
C ILE A 114 0.74 -17.37 10.73
N PRO A 115 0.34 -16.79 11.87
CA PRO A 115 1.06 -16.98 13.11
C PRO A 115 0.87 -18.42 13.61
N ALA A 116 1.94 -19.00 14.12
CA ALA A 116 1.88 -20.24 14.90
C ALA A 116 1.73 -19.88 16.37
N VAL A 117 0.71 -20.45 17.00
CA VAL A 117 0.47 -20.32 18.43
C VAL A 117 0.92 -21.60 19.12
N GLU A 118 1.67 -21.43 20.19
CA GLU A 118 2.17 -22.55 20.98
C GLU A 118 0.98 -23.44 21.43
N ASN A 119 1.12 -24.77 21.30
CA ASN A 119 0.10 -25.77 21.60
C ASN A 119 -1.17 -25.80 20.72
N ILE A 120 -1.38 -24.80 19.84
CA ILE A 120 -2.54 -24.75 18.94
C ILE A 120 -2.11 -24.97 17.49
N GLY A 121 -0.89 -24.52 17.13
CA GLY A 121 -0.37 -24.54 15.77
C GLY A 121 -0.75 -23.29 14.98
N GLN A 122 -0.82 -23.40 13.67
CA GLN A 122 -1.14 -22.27 12.79
C GLN A 122 -2.62 -21.88 12.92
N LEU A 123 -2.88 -20.56 12.95
CA LEU A 123 -4.24 -20.02 13.01
C LEU A 123 -4.96 -20.14 11.65
N ARG A 124 -5.24 -21.37 11.25
CA ARG A 124 -6.02 -21.71 10.06
C ARG A 124 -6.71 -23.06 10.20
N GLN A 125 -7.76 -23.24 9.44
CA GLN A 125 -8.42 -24.54 9.33
C GLN A 125 -7.73 -25.36 8.23
N THR A 126 -7.31 -26.59 8.59
CA THR A 126 -6.58 -27.50 7.70
C THR A 126 -7.27 -28.86 7.58
N GLN A 127 -8.51 -28.96 8.05
CA GLN A 127 -9.34 -30.15 7.84
C GLN A 127 -9.65 -30.29 6.34
N PRO A 128 -9.87 -31.51 5.84
CA PRO A 128 -10.36 -31.70 4.49
C PRO A 128 -11.58 -30.82 4.23
N PRO A 129 -11.64 -30.12 3.11
CA PRO A 129 -12.78 -29.28 2.80
C PRO A 129 -14.04 -30.12 2.60
N GLU A 130 -15.17 -29.62 3.06
CA GLU A 130 -16.49 -30.21 2.88
C GLU A 130 -17.37 -29.21 2.15
N ALA A 131 -18.28 -29.71 1.31
CA ALA A 131 -19.23 -28.86 0.61
C ALA A 131 -20.12 -28.09 1.59
N ASP A 132 -20.53 -26.89 1.19
CA ASP A 132 -21.40 -25.99 1.94
C ASP A 132 -20.84 -25.58 3.31
N LYS A 133 -19.53 -25.74 3.54
CA LYS A 133 -18.85 -25.25 4.74
C LYS A 133 -17.98 -24.05 4.46
N SER A 134 -17.92 -23.16 5.44
CA SER A 134 -17.01 -22.00 5.41
C SER A 134 -15.74 -22.29 6.17
N TYR A 135 -14.63 -21.87 5.61
CA TYR A 135 -13.29 -22.02 6.18
C TYR A 135 -12.63 -20.65 6.32
N TRP A 136 -11.58 -20.60 7.11
CA TRP A 136 -10.84 -19.37 7.32
C TRP A 136 -9.37 -19.62 7.65
N MET A 137 -8.58 -18.57 7.43
CA MET A 137 -7.20 -18.45 7.91
C MET A 137 -6.95 -17.02 8.41
N ALA A 138 -6.05 -16.86 9.36
CA ALA A 138 -5.72 -15.58 9.97
C ALA A 138 -4.24 -15.25 9.79
N PHE A 139 -3.96 -14.05 9.35
CA PHE A 139 -2.62 -13.54 9.09
C PHE A 139 -2.22 -12.53 10.16
N SER A 140 -0.98 -12.61 10.64
CA SER A 140 -0.44 -11.64 11.59
C SER A 140 -0.16 -10.30 10.92
N ASN A 141 -0.80 -9.25 11.40
CA ASN A 141 -0.62 -7.88 10.93
C ASN A 141 0.06 -7.02 11.99
N LYS A 142 1.22 -7.48 12.47
CA LYS A 142 2.01 -6.74 13.47
C LYS A 142 2.35 -5.35 12.95
N GLY A 143 2.10 -4.35 13.78
CA GLY A 143 2.30 -2.96 13.40
C GLY A 143 1.19 -2.40 12.53
N ARG A 144 0.12 -3.14 12.27
CA ARG A 144 -1.10 -2.69 11.55
C ARG A 144 -0.77 -2.05 10.21
N MET A 145 0.17 -2.67 9.48
CA MET A 145 0.62 -2.19 8.17
C MET A 145 -0.50 -2.27 7.14
N VAL A 146 -1.27 -3.36 7.17
CA VAL A 146 -2.47 -3.53 6.32
C VAL A 146 -3.67 -2.93 7.06
N LYS A 147 -4.43 -2.09 6.37
CA LYS A 147 -5.58 -1.34 6.90
C LYS A 147 -6.86 -1.68 6.15
N ARG A 148 -7.98 -1.26 6.73
CA ARG A 148 -9.26 -1.34 6.02
C ARG A 148 -9.22 -0.50 4.75
N GLY A 149 -9.74 -1.07 3.66
CA GLY A 149 -9.72 -0.48 2.34
C GLY A 149 -8.48 -0.81 1.50
N ASP A 150 -7.43 -1.37 2.08
CA ASP A 150 -6.24 -1.80 1.35
C ASP A 150 -6.56 -2.99 0.44
N ARG A 151 -5.77 -3.14 -0.62
CA ARG A 151 -5.89 -4.25 -1.56
C ARG A 151 -4.77 -5.24 -1.31
N VAL A 152 -5.17 -6.47 -1.08
CA VAL A 152 -4.24 -7.54 -0.78
C VAL A 152 -4.39 -8.71 -1.76
N ASP A 153 -3.32 -9.44 -1.94
CA ASP A 153 -3.25 -10.62 -2.77
C ASP A 153 -3.06 -11.86 -1.87
N LEU A 154 -3.97 -12.81 -1.97
CA LEU A 154 -3.85 -14.09 -1.26
C LEU A 154 -3.15 -15.11 -2.15
N VAL A 155 -2.12 -15.75 -1.62
CA VAL A 155 -1.38 -16.83 -2.28
C VAL A 155 -1.36 -18.06 -1.38
N VAL A 156 -1.83 -19.21 -1.89
CA VAL A 156 -1.80 -20.50 -1.21
C VAL A 156 -1.40 -21.58 -2.20
N GLY A 157 -0.13 -21.97 -2.20
CA GLY A 157 0.38 -22.89 -3.22
C GLY A 157 0.18 -22.35 -4.64
N THR A 158 -0.65 -23.02 -5.44
CA THR A 158 -1.02 -22.58 -6.80
C THR A 158 -2.23 -21.66 -6.84
N PHE A 159 -2.99 -21.58 -5.75
CA PHE A 159 -4.12 -20.64 -5.65
C PHE A 159 -3.61 -19.20 -5.55
N ARG A 160 -4.24 -18.32 -6.33
CA ARG A 160 -3.99 -16.88 -6.27
C ARG A 160 -5.28 -16.09 -6.39
N ALA A 161 -5.51 -15.19 -5.46
CA ALA A 161 -6.60 -14.22 -5.51
C ALA A 161 -6.03 -12.82 -5.33
N GLN A 162 -6.18 -11.97 -6.34
CA GLN A 162 -5.56 -10.65 -6.38
C GLN A 162 -6.57 -9.53 -6.14
N GLY A 163 -6.09 -8.44 -5.52
CA GLY A 163 -6.85 -7.22 -5.33
C GLY A 163 -8.05 -7.37 -4.40
N LEU A 164 -8.01 -8.31 -3.46
CA LEU A 164 -9.03 -8.46 -2.42
C LEU A 164 -9.00 -7.23 -1.51
N VAL A 165 -10.18 -6.76 -1.14
CA VAL A 165 -10.30 -5.60 -0.27
C VAL A 165 -10.46 -6.03 1.16
N VAL A 166 -9.75 -5.34 2.03
CA VAL A 166 -9.83 -5.53 3.47
C VAL A 166 -11.01 -4.72 4.03
N ASP A 167 -12.01 -5.40 4.58
CA ASP A 167 -13.20 -4.80 5.22
C ASP A 167 -13.00 -4.52 6.72
#